data_732d179173a372b16856b34f9c95d8f9
#
_entry.id   732d179173a372b16856b34f9c95d8f9
#
_cell.length_a   1.000
_cell.length_b   1.000
_cell.length_c   1.000
_cell.angle_alpha   90.00
_cell.angle_beta   90.00
_cell.angle_gamma   90.00
#
_symmetry.space_group_name_H-M   'P 1'
#
loop_
_entity.id
_entity.type
_entity.pdbx_description
1 polymer ?
#
loop_
_entity_poly.entity_id
_entity_poly.type
_entity_poly.pdbx_seq_one_letter_code
_entity_poly.pdbx_strand_id
1 'polypeptide(L)'
;NSSAASDVYKRQPMYEDGNGWYIMLFTGSMLYHHFLNPVLAILSLVLFERLPRLPLGQVWWALVPTILYGLYDLHGNITGAIDGPYPFMRVYDQTIQETLMWFTIILVTNLLYAFLLWWLGGNGRKSKVDLEFRT
;
A
#
# COMPACT_ATOMS: atom_id res chain seq x y z
N ASN A 1 -12.12 6.02 31.36
CA ASN A 1 -11.65 7.03 30.35
C ASN A 1 -11.29 6.47 28.97
N SER A 2 -11.42 5.17 28.75
CA SER A 2 -11.22 4.57 27.42
C SER A 2 -12.40 4.82 26.44
N SER A 3 -13.59 5.15 26.94
CA SER A 3 -14.77 5.43 26.11
C SER A 3 -14.64 6.74 25.31
N ALA A 4 -14.04 7.78 25.88
CA ALA A 4 -13.91 9.08 25.21
C ALA A 4 -12.93 9.02 24.01
N ALA A 5 -11.85 8.27 24.11
CA ALA A 5 -10.93 8.08 23.00
C ALA A 5 -11.56 7.24 21.87
N SER A 6 -12.34 6.22 22.23
CA SER A 6 -13.10 5.40 21.28
C SER A 6 -14.17 6.22 20.54
N ASP A 7 -14.84 7.16 21.24
CA ASP A 7 -15.86 8.01 20.64
C ASP A 7 -15.28 9.07 19.68
N VAL A 8 -14.09 9.58 19.94
CA VAL A 8 -13.39 10.51 19.03
C VAL A 8 -13.02 9.81 17.72
N TYR A 9 -12.62 8.54 17.78
CA TYR A 9 -12.29 7.76 16.57
C TYR A 9 -13.54 7.33 15.77
N LYS A 10 -14.65 7.05 16.48
CA LYS A 10 -15.92 6.72 15.80
C LYS A 10 -16.57 7.90 15.09
N ARG A 11 -16.21 9.13 15.44
CA ARG A 11 -16.70 10.37 14.82
C ARG A 11 -15.80 10.93 13.75
N GLN A 12 -14.92 10.12 13.14
CA GLN A 12 -14.18 10.61 11.99
C GLN A 12 -15.15 10.77 10.80
N PRO A 13 -15.20 11.94 10.16
CA PRO A 13 -16.08 12.24 9.02
C PRO A 13 -15.98 11.24 7.87
N MET A 14 -14.92 10.46 7.84
CA MET A 14 -14.67 9.38 6.88
C MET A 14 -15.79 8.32 6.85
N TYR A 15 -16.55 8.17 7.94
CA TYR A 15 -17.55 7.09 8.07
C TYR A 15 -18.98 7.58 8.01
N GLU A 16 -19.26 8.82 8.45
CA GLU A 16 -20.64 9.29 8.61
C GLU A 16 -21.22 9.88 7.30
N ASP A 17 -20.41 10.48 6.42
CA ASP A 17 -20.90 11.27 5.28
C ASP A 17 -20.63 10.65 3.89
N GLY A 18 -20.04 9.47 3.80
CA GLY A 18 -19.64 8.86 2.51
C GLY A 18 -18.51 9.59 1.77
N ASN A 19 -18.00 10.69 2.31
CA ASN A 19 -16.95 11.53 1.71
C ASN A 19 -15.52 11.11 2.10
N GLY A 20 -15.35 9.97 2.77
CA GLY A 20 -14.06 9.50 3.25
C GLY A 20 -12.99 9.40 2.19
N TRP A 21 -13.34 8.96 1.00
CA TRP A 21 -12.42 8.88 -0.14
C TRP A 21 -11.92 10.27 -0.58
N TYR A 22 -12.80 11.26 -0.62
CA TYR A 22 -12.42 12.63 -0.96
C TYR A 22 -11.48 13.22 0.09
N ILE A 23 -11.81 13.06 1.36
CA ILE A 23 -10.99 13.54 2.48
C ILE A 23 -9.61 12.87 2.44
N MET A 24 -9.55 11.54 2.25
CA MET A 24 -8.32 10.78 2.24
C MET A 24 -7.41 11.11 1.04
N LEU A 25 -7.98 11.45 -0.11
CA LEU A 25 -7.21 11.70 -1.33
C LEU A 25 -6.92 13.19 -1.57
N PHE A 26 -7.79 14.09 -1.13
CA PHE A 26 -7.77 15.48 -1.60
C PHE A 26 -7.74 16.54 -0.52
N THR A 27 -7.60 16.18 0.77
CA THR A 27 -7.57 17.18 1.84
C THR A 27 -6.29 17.14 2.67
N GLY A 28 -5.80 18.32 3.04
CA GLY A 28 -4.67 18.49 3.96
C GLY A 28 -3.41 17.70 3.55
N SER A 29 -2.75 17.10 4.52
CA SER A 29 -1.55 16.27 4.29
C SER A 29 -1.85 14.99 3.50
N MET A 30 -3.09 14.50 3.53
CA MET A 30 -3.51 13.29 2.83
C MET A 30 -3.38 13.43 1.31
N LEU A 31 -3.67 14.62 0.76
CA LEU A 31 -3.44 14.92 -0.66
C LEU A 31 -2.00 14.63 -1.10
N TYR A 32 -1.02 14.98 -0.28
CA TYR A 32 0.38 14.74 -0.60
C TYR A 32 0.73 13.25 -0.51
N HIS A 33 0.32 12.59 0.57
CA HIS A 33 0.72 11.20 0.83
C HIS A 33 -0.02 10.18 -0.03
N HIS A 34 -1.30 10.39 -0.28
CA HIS A 34 -2.14 9.39 -0.96
C HIS A 34 -2.38 9.68 -2.44
N PHE A 35 -2.12 10.91 -2.91
CA PHE A 35 -2.33 11.27 -4.31
C PHE A 35 -1.06 11.81 -4.97
N LEU A 36 -0.51 12.93 -4.50
CA LEU A 36 0.59 13.60 -5.21
C LEU A 36 1.88 12.77 -5.20
N ASN A 37 2.32 12.26 -4.07
CA ASN A 37 3.55 11.47 -4.00
C ASN A 37 3.50 10.20 -4.85
N PRO A 38 2.44 9.37 -4.82
CA PRO A 38 2.31 8.22 -5.72
C PRO A 38 2.30 8.61 -7.20
N VAL A 39 1.59 9.68 -7.57
CA VAL A 39 1.55 10.17 -8.96
C VAL A 39 2.93 10.63 -9.41
N LEU A 40 3.63 11.44 -8.59
CA LEU A 40 4.98 11.91 -8.91
C LEU A 40 5.98 10.76 -9.00
N ALA A 41 5.88 9.75 -8.13
CA ALA A 41 6.73 8.57 -8.18
C ALA A 41 6.52 7.77 -9.47
N ILE A 42 5.27 7.58 -9.91
CA ILE A 42 4.96 6.90 -11.18
C ILE A 42 5.47 7.73 -12.36
N LEU A 43 5.25 9.03 -12.36
CA LEU A 43 5.76 9.93 -13.42
C LEU A 43 7.28 9.92 -13.48
N SER A 44 7.96 9.96 -12.33
CA SER A 44 9.41 9.85 -12.25
C SER A 44 9.91 8.55 -12.87
N LEU A 45 9.31 7.41 -12.47
CA LEU A 45 9.65 6.10 -13.00
C LEU A 45 9.48 6.03 -14.53
N VAL A 46 8.36 6.52 -15.04
CA VAL A 46 8.04 6.41 -16.48
C VAL A 46 8.84 7.37 -17.33
N LEU A 47 9.05 8.61 -16.87
CA LEU A 47 9.66 9.67 -17.69
C LEU A 47 11.19 9.73 -17.56
N PHE A 48 11.72 9.46 -16.38
CA PHE A 48 13.13 9.72 -16.09
C PHE A 48 13.93 8.45 -15.82
N GLU A 49 13.32 7.40 -15.27
CA GLU A 49 14.02 6.19 -14.90
C GLU A 49 13.99 5.18 -16.06
N ARG A 50 15.14 4.97 -16.69
CA ARG A 50 15.31 3.99 -17.76
C ARG A 50 15.89 2.68 -17.23
N LEU A 51 15.11 2.01 -16.38
CA LEU A 51 15.53 0.76 -15.78
C LEU A 51 15.32 -0.41 -16.76
N PRO A 52 16.23 -1.40 -16.76
CA PRO A 52 16.02 -2.64 -17.50
C PRO A 52 14.81 -3.37 -16.90
N ARG A 53 14.05 -4.07 -17.74
CA ARG A 53 12.92 -4.85 -17.27
C ARG A 53 13.39 -5.99 -16.37
N LEU A 54 12.93 -5.99 -15.14
CA LEU A 54 13.20 -7.08 -14.18
C LEU A 54 12.48 -8.37 -14.64
N PRO A 55 13.02 -9.54 -14.30
CA PRO A 55 12.30 -10.81 -14.48
C PRO A 55 10.94 -10.78 -13.77
N LEU A 56 9.90 -11.29 -14.41
CA LEU A 56 8.53 -11.25 -13.87
C LEU A 56 8.43 -11.87 -12.46
N GLY A 57 9.22 -12.91 -12.18
CA GLY A 57 9.27 -13.55 -10.86
C GLY A 57 9.70 -12.61 -9.72
N GLN A 58 10.37 -11.49 -10.03
CA GLN A 58 10.78 -10.52 -9.01
C GLN A 58 9.62 -9.62 -8.53
N VAL A 59 8.52 -9.56 -9.28
CA VAL A 59 7.32 -8.79 -8.87
C VAL A 59 6.77 -9.29 -7.54
N TRP A 60 6.90 -10.59 -7.25
CA TRP A 60 6.44 -11.20 -6.01
C TRP A 60 7.16 -10.69 -4.76
N TRP A 61 8.40 -10.19 -4.90
CA TRP A 61 9.14 -9.61 -3.78
C TRP A 61 8.48 -8.36 -3.20
N ALA A 62 7.62 -7.69 -3.97
CA ALA A 62 6.84 -6.55 -3.50
C ALA A 62 5.85 -6.93 -2.38
N LEU A 63 5.45 -8.20 -2.29
CA LEU A 63 4.56 -8.67 -1.23
C LEU A 63 5.26 -8.83 0.12
N VAL A 64 6.58 -9.06 0.13
CA VAL A 64 7.33 -9.36 1.35
C VAL A 64 7.19 -8.26 2.40
N PRO A 65 7.47 -6.97 2.12
CA PRO A 65 7.32 -5.92 3.12
C PRO A 65 5.86 -5.77 3.57
N THR A 66 4.90 -5.94 2.68
CA THR A 66 3.46 -5.85 3.00
C THR A 66 3.03 -6.98 3.93
N ILE A 67 3.49 -8.21 3.69
CA ILE A 67 3.19 -9.36 4.55
C ILE A 67 3.84 -9.16 5.92
N LEU A 68 5.13 -8.78 5.98
CA LEU A 68 5.83 -8.56 7.24
C LEU A 68 5.17 -7.47 8.08
N TYR A 69 4.81 -6.35 7.45
CA TYR A 69 4.11 -5.27 8.12
C TYR A 69 2.72 -5.72 8.60
N GLY A 70 1.95 -6.40 7.74
CA GLY A 70 0.63 -6.91 8.10
C GLY A 70 0.66 -7.91 9.26
N LEU A 71 1.67 -8.80 9.31
CA LEU A 71 1.85 -9.72 10.43
C LEU A 71 2.26 -9.01 11.72
N TYR A 72 3.12 -8.00 11.61
CA TYR A 72 3.52 -7.16 12.75
C TYR A 72 2.31 -6.42 13.35
N ASP A 73 1.52 -5.77 12.50
CA ASP A 73 0.34 -5.03 12.90
C ASP A 73 -0.74 -5.95 13.49
N LEU A 74 -0.99 -7.08 12.84
CA LEU A 74 -1.91 -8.12 13.32
C LEU A 74 -1.51 -8.62 14.73
N HIS A 75 -0.23 -8.94 14.92
CA HIS A 75 0.29 -9.37 16.21
C HIS A 75 0.12 -8.29 17.28
N GLY A 76 0.49 -7.04 16.95
CA GLY A 76 0.34 -5.90 17.86
C GLY A 76 -1.11 -5.63 18.22
N ASN A 77 -2.04 -5.79 17.29
CA ASN A 77 -3.47 -5.61 17.53
C ASN A 77 -4.05 -6.74 18.38
N ILE A 78 -3.69 -8.00 18.14
CA ILE A 78 -4.11 -9.16 18.95
C ILE A 78 -3.60 -9.03 20.40
N THR A 79 -2.38 -8.55 20.60
CA THR A 79 -1.80 -8.37 21.94
C THR A 79 -2.24 -7.09 22.64
N GLY A 80 -2.96 -6.21 21.93
CA GLY A 80 -3.37 -4.90 22.45
C GLY A 80 -2.23 -3.90 22.57
N ALA A 81 -1.07 -4.19 21.96
CA ALA A 81 0.09 -3.30 21.94
C ALA A 81 -0.07 -2.14 20.94
N ILE A 82 -0.85 -2.36 19.89
CA ILE A 82 -1.11 -1.40 18.81
C ILE A 82 -2.61 -1.38 18.54
N ASP A 83 -3.22 -0.20 18.54
CA ASP A 83 -4.53 0.00 17.93
C ASP A 83 -4.32 0.05 16.42
N GLY A 84 -4.96 -0.84 15.66
CA GLY A 84 -4.87 -0.82 14.21
C GLY A 84 -5.16 0.58 13.66
N PRO A 85 -4.26 1.18 12.84
CA PRO A 85 -4.42 2.54 12.35
C PRO A 85 -5.65 2.71 11.44
N TYR A 86 -6.14 1.60 10.90
CA TYR A 86 -7.33 1.57 10.06
C TYR A 86 -8.37 0.62 10.64
N PRO A 87 -9.68 0.91 10.45
CA PRO A 87 -10.75 0.05 10.98
C PRO A 87 -10.66 -1.40 10.53
N PHE A 88 -10.25 -1.62 9.28
CA PHE A 88 -10.08 -2.96 8.72
C PHE A 88 -8.87 -3.74 9.29
N MET A 89 -8.02 -3.10 10.10
CA MET A 89 -6.92 -3.75 10.81
C MET A 89 -7.28 -4.08 12.27
N ARG A 90 -8.46 -3.66 12.75
CA ARG A 90 -8.92 -3.90 14.13
C ARG A 90 -9.61 -5.25 14.23
N VAL A 91 -8.85 -6.27 14.59
CA VAL A 91 -9.34 -7.67 14.62
C VAL A 91 -10.46 -7.92 15.63
N TYR A 92 -10.60 -7.09 16.66
CA TYR A 92 -11.66 -7.21 17.65
C TYR A 92 -12.96 -6.50 17.27
N ASP A 93 -12.91 -5.61 16.27
CA ASP A 93 -14.07 -4.86 15.78
C ASP A 93 -14.69 -5.53 14.54
N GLN A 94 -14.16 -6.68 14.10
CA GLN A 94 -14.57 -7.37 12.89
C GLN A 94 -14.48 -8.90 13.03
N THR A 95 -15.14 -9.60 12.12
CA THR A 95 -15.07 -11.06 12.05
C THR A 95 -13.76 -11.54 11.43
N ILE A 96 -13.40 -12.82 11.67
CA ILE A 96 -12.24 -13.44 11.02
C ILE A 96 -12.36 -13.39 9.49
N GLN A 97 -13.57 -13.60 8.96
CA GLN A 97 -13.84 -13.54 7.52
C GLN A 97 -13.55 -12.14 6.95
N GLU A 98 -13.97 -11.08 7.63
CA GLU A 98 -13.69 -9.70 7.24
C GLU A 98 -12.19 -9.41 7.32
N THR A 99 -11.50 -9.86 8.36
CA THR A 99 -10.06 -9.73 8.48
C THR A 99 -9.35 -10.39 7.28
N LEU A 100 -9.67 -11.65 6.98
CA LEU A 100 -9.09 -12.38 5.85
C LEU A 100 -9.41 -11.73 4.50
N MET A 101 -10.62 -11.21 4.33
CA MET A 101 -11.03 -10.48 3.15
C MET A 101 -10.16 -9.23 2.95
N TRP A 102 -9.98 -8.41 3.98
CA TRP A 102 -9.16 -7.21 3.91
C TRP A 102 -7.69 -7.53 3.62
N PHE A 103 -7.11 -8.53 4.28
CA PHE A 103 -5.76 -8.99 3.97
C PHE A 103 -5.62 -9.40 2.50
N THR A 104 -6.60 -10.15 1.98
CA THR A 104 -6.60 -10.58 0.58
C THR A 104 -6.68 -9.37 -0.36
N ILE A 105 -7.56 -8.42 -0.10
CA ILE A 105 -7.70 -7.18 -0.90
C ILE A 105 -6.38 -6.41 -0.92
N ILE A 106 -5.73 -6.23 0.23
CA ILE A 106 -4.46 -5.51 0.35
C ILE A 106 -3.36 -6.19 -0.46
N LEU A 107 -3.21 -7.52 -0.33
CA LEU A 107 -2.19 -8.27 -1.04
C LEU A 107 -2.42 -8.26 -2.56
N VAL A 108 -3.65 -8.46 -3.00
CA VAL A 108 -4.01 -8.41 -4.43
C VAL A 108 -3.76 -7.02 -5.00
N THR A 109 -4.18 -5.98 -4.30
CA THR A 109 -3.97 -4.59 -4.73
C THR A 109 -2.48 -4.26 -4.82
N ASN A 110 -1.69 -4.66 -3.81
CA ASN A 110 -0.24 -4.48 -3.83
C ASN A 110 0.41 -5.20 -5.03
N LEU A 111 0.01 -6.43 -5.29
CA LEU A 111 0.51 -7.20 -6.43
C LEU A 111 0.14 -6.57 -7.77
N LEU A 112 -1.08 -6.07 -7.91
CA LEU A 112 -1.52 -5.36 -9.11
C LEU A 112 -0.70 -4.08 -9.35
N TYR A 113 -0.42 -3.32 -8.28
CA TYR A 113 0.46 -2.15 -8.35
C TYR A 113 1.88 -2.53 -8.75
N ALA A 114 2.45 -3.56 -8.14
CA ALA A 114 3.78 -4.03 -8.47
C ALA A 114 3.88 -4.51 -9.93
N PHE A 115 2.84 -5.18 -10.43
CA PHE A 115 2.74 -5.60 -11.82
C PHE A 115 2.62 -4.40 -12.77
N LEU A 116 1.80 -3.41 -12.42
CA LEU A 116 1.65 -2.17 -13.18
C LEU A 116 2.99 -1.42 -13.28
N LEU A 117 3.72 -1.26 -12.18
CA LEU A 117 5.03 -0.61 -12.15
C LEU A 117 6.06 -1.40 -12.95
N TRP A 118 6.05 -2.74 -12.86
CA TRP A 118 6.89 -3.61 -13.69
C TRP A 118 6.60 -3.42 -15.17
N TRP A 119 5.32 -3.33 -15.55
CA TRP A 119 4.90 -3.14 -16.94
C TRP A 119 5.27 -1.76 -17.46
N LEU A 120 5.06 -0.71 -16.68
CA LEU A 120 5.38 0.68 -17.05
C LEU A 120 6.89 0.95 -17.05
N GLY A 121 7.63 0.44 -16.07
CA GLY A 121 9.06 0.72 -15.87
C GLY A 121 10.00 -0.01 -16.83
N GLY A 122 9.54 -1.08 -17.49
CA GLY A 122 10.39 -1.99 -18.27
C GLY A 122 10.78 -1.52 -19.70
N ASN A 123 10.77 -0.23 -20.00
CA ASN A 123 11.08 0.31 -21.33
C ASN A 123 12.55 0.70 -21.53
N GLY A 124 13.43 0.43 -20.57
CA GLY A 124 14.87 0.69 -20.69
C GLY A 124 15.48 -0.15 -21.80
N ARG A 125 16.16 0.48 -22.78
CA ARG A 125 17.04 -0.20 -23.73
C ARG A 125 18.08 -0.98 -22.91
N LYS A 126 18.39 -2.21 -23.34
CA LYS A 126 19.52 -2.98 -22.82
C LYS A 126 20.71 -2.04 -22.70
N SER A 127 21.28 -1.91 -21.52
CA SER A 127 22.47 -1.08 -21.30
C SER A 127 23.56 -1.59 -22.24
N LYS A 128 24.36 -0.70 -22.83
CA LYS A 128 25.53 -1.10 -23.62
C LYS A 128 26.47 -2.01 -22.83
N VAL A 129 26.46 -1.91 -21.50
CA VAL A 129 27.23 -2.75 -20.58
C VAL A 129 26.82 -4.23 -20.67
N ASP A 130 25.53 -4.55 -20.86
CA ASP A 130 25.10 -5.95 -21.03
C ASP A 130 25.57 -6.60 -22.33
N LEU A 131 25.99 -5.79 -23.31
CA LEU A 131 26.51 -6.27 -24.59
C LEU A 131 28.01 -6.55 -24.51
N GLU A 132 28.79 -5.83 -23.70
CA GLU A 132 30.23 -6.03 -23.52
C GLU A 132 30.59 -7.26 -22.68
N PHE A 133 29.72 -7.69 -21.77
CA PHE A 133 29.95 -8.92 -20.98
C PHE A 133 29.52 -10.21 -21.69
N ARG A 134 29.01 -10.14 -22.93
CA ARG A 134 28.62 -11.32 -23.73
C ARG A 134 29.58 -11.66 -24.84
N THR A 135 30.63 -10.91 -25.06
CA THR A 135 31.74 -11.19 -25.98
C THR A 135 32.96 -11.69 -25.20
#